data_a00d8249a6788dcf43c6b7c36b9868d0
#
_entry.id   a00d8249a6788dcf43c6b7c36b9868d0
#
_cell.length_a   1.000
_cell.length_b   1.000
_cell.length_c   1.000
_cell.angle_alpha   90.00
_cell.angle_beta   90.00
_cell.angle_gamma   90.00
#
_symmetry.space_group_name_H-M   'P 1'
#
loop_
_entity.id
_entity.type
_entity.pdbx_description
1 polymer ?
#
loop_
_entity_poly.entity_id
_entity_poly.type
_entity_poly.pdbx_seq_one_letter_code
_entity_poly.pdbx_strand_id
1 'polypeptide(L)'
;MNVEEYTYHELKQMMDYMKRMYDTVRLVDPVECREITVDTSGEIHYEKECYSAWNAASRCSNCSSYRAVMSAQRQSKEEIYDNHRFLIQSIPIKLILPDRNNFACVMELISIDENECDCSSAAPTIIAGETGKQMSQGMTEADYVATHDLLTRLYNLDGICREVRRLLVDDPETERVLITGDIRHFRILNERYGVQRGNEVLIAIADMLRKSCGPDTVYGRTHADHFVLCMPENRFDEGVFMDAVEEIGKMIDTENYHLYFHLGVFRIEDPDIPVTMMIDRADLALQTLHDRRENILTFYTNKLLKQAETETDFLNNFKSLLDDGQFHIFLQPVFDANMNVTGAEALTRWIKPDGTTISSDKYIHILERGEHIAMLDTRNWELVMKQLRSWQNTARHNFVISVNVSPKDLFYMDALKKVKELVHAYNVDPNRLILEFSEVDLMKDTEQHLAIIDRFRQEGFRVAIDNFGAGNLSITMIKELHTDYVKIDKSFIADCDNDERSRMVLEASVKLVQQLGMNVVAEGVETEQQYEYLKSIGCNKFQGFYFSHAIPIKDFEEKY
;
A
#
# COMPACT_ATOMS: atom_id res chain seq x y z
N MET A 1 5.88 10.49 -1.51
CA MET A 1 5.79 11.96 -1.25
C MET A 1 6.94 12.63 -1.96
N ASN A 2 6.65 13.69 -2.72
CA ASN A 2 7.73 14.47 -3.32
C ASN A 2 8.53 15.13 -2.20
N VAL A 3 9.86 15.04 -2.28
CA VAL A 3 10.73 15.83 -1.40
C VAL A 3 10.42 17.29 -1.69
N GLU A 4 10.10 18.07 -0.65
CA GLU A 4 9.72 19.47 -0.81
C GLU A 4 10.89 20.29 -1.35
N GLU A 5 10.61 21.12 -2.35
CA GLU A 5 11.58 21.96 -3.04
C GLU A 5 11.47 23.38 -2.53
N TYR A 6 12.60 23.99 -2.14
CA TYR A 6 12.64 25.33 -1.58
C TYR A 6 13.65 26.20 -2.32
N THR A 7 13.27 27.43 -2.56
CA THR A 7 14.24 28.49 -2.85
C THR A 7 14.98 28.89 -1.56
N TYR A 8 16.13 29.54 -1.70
CA TYR A 8 16.88 30.06 -0.54
C TYR A 8 16.01 30.91 0.40
N HIS A 9 15.16 31.76 -0.15
CA HIS A 9 14.32 32.66 0.65
C HIS A 9 13.25 31.91 1.44
N GLU A 10 12.59 30.95 0.83
CA GLU A 10 11.58 30.09 1.48
C GLU A 10 12.22 29.21 2.57
N LEU A 11 13.37 28.62 2.25
CA LEU A 11 14.12 27.80 3.22
C LEU A 11 14.52 28.63 4.45
N LYS A 12 15.03 29.84 4.25
CA LYS A 12 15.41 30.73 5.34
C LYS A 12 14.22 31.10 6.21
N GLN A 13 13.08 31.46 5.61
CA GLN A 13 11.85 31.77 6.36
C GLN A 13 11.40 30.56 7.19
N MET A 14 11.43 29.38 6.61
CA MET A 14 11.06 28.14 7.30
C MET A 14 12.03 27.84 8.45
N MET A 15 13.34 27.93 8.23
CA MET A 15 14.33 27.72 9.29
C MET A 15 14.16 28.73 10.44
N ASP A 16 13.89 30.00 10.14
CA ASP A 16 13.68 31.04 11.15
C ASP A 16 12.36 30.81 11.94
N TYR A 17 11.36 30.22 11.31
CA TYR A 17 10.14 29.76 11.99
C TYR A 17 10.43 28.55 12.89
N MET A 18 11.14 27.54 12.39
CA MET A 18 11.47 26.32 13.13
C MET A 18 12.39 26.58 14.33
N LYS A 19 13.29 27.55 14.25
CA LYS A 19 14.16 28.01 15.37
C LYS A 19 13.39 28.54 16.58
N ARG A 20 12.09 28.83 16.44
CA ARG A 20 11.22 29.22 17.56
C ARG A 20 10.63 28.03 18.31
N MET A 21 10.69 26.83 17.71
CA MET A 21 10.05 25.60 18.22
C MET A 21 11.07 24.51 18.59
N TYR A 22 12.28 24.61 18.06
CA TYR A 22 13.35 23.64 18.26
C TYR A 22 14.62 24.33 18.77
N ASP A 23 15.35 23.65 19.65
CA ASP A 23 16.56 24.19 20.27
C ASP A 23 17.68 24.41 19.25
N THR A 24 17.73 23.54 18.23
CA THR A 24 18.68 23.68 17.13
C THR A 24 18.01 23.33 15.80
N VAL A 25 18.21 24.16 14.78
CA VAL A 25 17.81 23.91 13.40
C VAL A 25 19.03 24.12 12.51
N ARG A 26 19.43 23.08 11.80
CA ARG A 26 20.60 23.13 10.92
C ARG A 26 20.35 22.37 9.61
N LEU A 27 21.15 22.67 8.59
CA LEU A 27 21.20 21.95 7.34
C LEU A 27 22.41 21.03 7.32
N VAL A 28 22.22 19.83 6.79
CA VAL A 28 23.28 18.82 6.71
C VAL A 28 23.31 18.23 5.30
N ASP A 29 24.52 18.17 4.72
CA ASP A 29 24.78 17.28 3.61
C ASP A 29 25.14 15.89 4.16
N PRO A 30 24.24 14.90 4.04
CA PRO A 30 24.48 13.59 4.63
C PRO A 30 25.46 12.73 3.80
N VAL A 31 25.79 13.13 2.57
CA VAL A 31 26.77 12.44 1.73
C VAL A 31 28.18 12.84 2.17
N GLU A 32 28.44 14.14 2.24
CA GLU A 32 29.72 14.69 2.74
C GLU A 32 29.83 14.66 4.27
N CYS A 33 28.75 14.34 4.99
CA CYS A 33 28.67 14.32 6.45
C CYS A 33 29.05 15.67 7.09
N ARG A 34 28.63 16.75 6.48
CA ARG A 34 28.95 18.11 6.92
C ARG A 34 27.71 18.97 7.12
N GLU A 35 27.79 19.85 8.10
CA GLU A 35 26.84 20.95 8.24
C GLU A 35 27.06 21.94 7.10
N ILE A 36 25.98 22.46 6.53
CA ILE A 36 26.04 23.40 5.41
C ILE A 36 25.32 24.70 5.75
N THR A 37 25.81 25.79 5.21
CA THR A 37 25.11 27.09 5.16
C THR A 37 24.95 27.51 3.71
N VAL A 38 23.92 28.31 3.46
CA VAL A 38 23.63 28.84 2.12
C VAL A 38 23.63 30.35 2.23
N ASP A 39 24.33 31.02 1.35
CA ASP A 39 24.36 32.47 1.33
C ASP A 39 23.23 33.09 0.46
N THR A 40 23.17 34.43 0.43
CA THR A 40 22.14 35.17 -0.32
C THR A 40 22.24 35.00 -1.85
N SER A 41 23.37 34.51 -2.34
CA SER A 41 23.58 34.19 -3.76
C SER A 41 23.17 32.77 -4.10
N GLY A 42 22.87 31.93 -3.08
CA GLY A 42 22.56 30.52 -3.21
C GLY A 42 23.80 29.62 -3.25
N GLU A 43 24.98 30.15 -2.91
CA GLU A 43 26.21 29.37 -2.81
C GLU A 43 26.22 28.57 -1.50
N ILE A 44 26.64 27.30 -1.60
CA ILE A 44 26.67 26.35 -0.47
C ILE A 44 28.06 26.36 0.13
N HIS A 45 28.13 26.66 1.44
CA HIS A 45 29.34 26.61 2.21
C HIS A 45 29.32 25.45 3.19
N TYR A 46 30.37 24.63 3.17
CA TYR A 46 30.53 23.49 4.06
C TYR A 46 31.21 23.91 5.34
N GLU A 47 30.50 23.70 6.46
CA GLU A 47 30.98 24.00 7.81
C GLU A 47 31.70 22.78 8.43
N LYS A 48 31.50 22.57 9.74
CA LYS A 48 32.06 21.44 10.48
C LYS A 48 31.39 20.11 10.11
N GLU A 49 32.01 19.00 10.48
CA GLU A 49 31.41 17.69 10.36
C GLU A 49 30.15 17.58 11.23
N CYS A 50 29.07 17.05 10.65
CA CYS A 50 27.75 16.99 11.31
C CYS A 50 27.78 16.16 12.61
N TYR A 51 28.61 15.14 12.68
CA TYR A 51 28.78 14.27 13.85
C TYR A 51 29.65 14.93 14.97
N SER A 52 30.39 15.97 14.67
CA SER A 52 31.17 16.71 15.71
C SER A 52 30.27 17.42 16.72
N ALA A 53 29.00 17.68 16.36
CA ALA A 53 28.01 18.21 17.29
C ALA A 53 27.70 17.24 18.45
N TRP A 54 27.97 15.96 18.26
CA TRP A 54 27.79 14.89 19.24
C TRP A 54 29.11 14.42 19.86
N ASN A 55 30.16 15.20 19.68
CA ASN A 55 31.52 14.86 20.12
C ASN A 55 32.00 13.46 19.61
N ALA A 56 31.42 13.00 18.52
CA ALA A 56 31.81 11.75 17.89
C ALA A 56 33.01 11.92 16.98
N ALA A 57 33.90 10.93 16.99
CA ALA A 57 35.13 10.93 16.20
C ALA A 57 34.92 10.45 14.75
N SER A 58 33.75 9.96 14.43
CA SER A 58 33.44 9.39 13.11
C SER A 58 31.95 9.48 12.80
N ARG A 59 31.59 9.20 11.55
CA ARG A 59 30.21 9.19 11.06
C ARG A 59 29.30 8.32 11.93
N CYS A 60 28.07 8.81 12.21
CA CYS A 60 27.06 8.07 12.98
C CYS A 60 26.68 6.76 12.27
N SER A 61 26.74 5.65 12.97
CA SER A 61 26.29 4.34 12.45
C SER A 61 24.78 4.31 12.15
N ASN A 62 23.98 5.11 12.86
CA ASN A 62 22.54 5.26 12.67
C ASN A 62 22.19 6.69 12.22
N CYS A 63 22.68 7.10 11.07
CA CYS A 63 22.49 8.45 10.56
C CYS A 63 21.05 8.66 10.05
N SER A 64 20.21 9.38 10.80
CA SER A 64 18.84 9.74 10.38
C SER A 64 18.83 10.60 9.12
N SER A 65 19.81 11.51 8.95
CA SER A 65 19.90 12.39 7.79
C SER A 65 20.22 11.62 6.51
N TYR A 66 21.14 10.65 6.58
CA TYR A 66 21.42 9.78 5.43
C TYR A 66 20.18 8.95 5.03
N ARG A 67 19.49 8.38 6.02
CA ARG A 67 18.24 7.62 5.76
C ARG A 67 17.14 8.49 5.20
N ALA A 68 17.01 9.73 5.67
CA ALA A 68 16.00 10.65 5.17
C ALA A 68 16.17 10.95 3.68
N VAL A 69 17.42 11.18 3.22
CA VAL A 69 17.70 11.40 1.79
C VAL A 69 17.45 10.13 0.97
N MET A 70 17.94 8.98 1.44
CA MET A 70 17.81 7.73 0.70
C MET A 70 16.36 7.24 0.58
N SER A 71 15.53 7.48 1.59
CA SER A 71 14.11 7.11 1.57
C SER A 71 13.19 8.20 1.03
N ALA A 72 13.70 9.41 0.80
CA ALA A 72 12.91 10.61 0.52
C ALA A 72 11.79 10.86 1.55
N GLN A 73 12.00 10.43 2.80
CA GLN A 73 11.02 10.52 3.89
C GLN A 73 11.66 11.11 5.14
N ARG A 74 10.83 11.78 5.96
CA ARG A 74 11.23 12.26 7.28
C ARG A 74 11.67 11.09 8.15
N GLN A 75 12.80 11.25 8.84
CA GLN A 75 13.36 10.28 9.78
C GLN A 75 13.52 10.92 11.15
N SER A 76 13.44 10.12 12.20
CA SER A 76 13.73 10.58 13.56
C SER A 76 14.69 9.62 14.25
N LYS A 77 15.44 10.13 15.19
CA LYS A 77 16.26 9.35 16.13
C LYS A 77 16.37 10.08 17.47
N GLU A 78 16.65 9.32 18.51
CA GLU A 78 17.04 9.85 19.82
C GLU A 78 18.53 9.60 20.03
N GLU A 79 19.20 10.60 20.62
CA GLU A 79 20.59 10.51 21.08
C GLU A 79 20.64 10.97 22.54
N ILE A 80 21.48 10.30 23.33
CA ILE A 80 21.75 10.72 24.70
C ILE A 80 23.21 11.17 24.77
N TYR A 81 23.42 12.43 25.09
CA TYR A 81 24.75 13.00 25.21
C TYR A 81 24.80 13.92 26.43
N ASP A 82 25.84 13.79 27.25
CA ASP A 82 26.07 14.59 28.45
C ASP A 82 24.82 14.67 29.38
N ASN A 83 24.19 13.51 29.64
CA ASN A 83 22.98 13.36 30.46
C ASN A 83 21.71 14.04 29.92
N HIS A 84 21.72 14.56 28.72
CA HIS A 84 20.54 15.12 28.05
C HIS A 84 20.04 14.20 26.95
N ARG A 85 18.72 14.13 26.80
CA ARG A 85 18.08 13.42 25.69
C ARG A 85 17.84 14.41 24.55
N PHE A 86 18.33 14.06 23.35
CA PHE A 86 18.14 14.83 22.14
C PHE A 86 17.21 14.07 21.19
N LEU A 87 16.09 14.68 20.83
CA LEU A 87 15.21 14.18 19.78
C LEU A 87 15.57 14.88 18.47
N ILE A 88 16.04 14.11 17.49
CA ILE A 88 16.50 14.62 16.20
C ILE A 88 15.50 14.19 15.13
N GLN A 89 14.95 15.16 14.41
CA GLN A 89 14.09 14.94 13.27
C GLN A 89 14.81 15.39 12.00
N SER A 90 14.99 14.49 11.05
CA SER A 90 15.71 14.73 9.79
C SER A 90 14.70 14.78 8.64
N ILE A 91 14.53 15.95 8.03
CA ILE A 91 13.58 16.22 6.95
C ILE A 91 14.37 16.38 5.66
N PRO A 92 14.18 15.47 4.65
CA PRO A 92 14.84 15.62 3.37
C PRO A 92 14.22 16.78 2.60
N ILE A 93 15.06 17.65 2.08
CA ILE A 93 14.67 18.82 1.28
C ILE A 93 15.51 18.91 0.01
N LYS A 94 14.97 19.56 -1.01
CA LYS A 94 15.70 19.97 -2.20
C LYS A 94 15.80 21.48 -2.25
N LEU A 95 17.00 21.99 -2.32
CA LEU A 95 17.26 23.41 -2.50
C LEU A 95 17.40 23.72 -3.97
N ILE A 96 16.61 24.66 -4.46
CA ILE A 96 16.68 25.16 -5.83
C ILE A 96 17.79 26.21 -5.90
N LEU A 97 18.89 25.88 -6.58
CA LEU A 97 20.01 26.78 -6.79
C LEU A 97 19.78 27.73 -7.97
N PRO A 98 20.47 28.89 -8.03
CA PRO A 98 20.31 29.87 -9.11
C PRO A 98 20.59 29.32 -10.51
N ASP A 99 21.44 28.32 -10.65
CA ASP A 99 21.77 27.63 -11.90
C ASP A 99 20.70 26.59 -12.33
N ARG A 100 19.58 26.50 -11.59
CA ARG A 100 18.49 25.54 -11.73
C ARG A 100 18.86 24.07 -11.46
N ASN A 101 20.01 23.82 -10.89
CA ASN A 101 20.32 22.51 -10.32
C ASN A 101 19.68 22.39 -8.93
N ASN A 102 19.17 21.20 -8.61
CA ASN A 102 18.61 20.94 -7.30
C ASN A 102 19.67 20.28 -6.42
N PHE A 103 19.88 20.83 -5.24
CA PHE A 103 20.77 20.27 -4.24
C PHE A 103 19.97 19.56 -3.14
N ALA A 104 20.20 18.25 -2.97
CA ALA A 104 19.53 17.46 -1.95
C ALA A 104 20.29 17.56 -0.62
N CYS A 105 19.63 18.03 0.42
CA CYS A 105 20.16 18.12 1.78
C CYS A 105 19.09 17.74 2.81
N VAL A 106 19.43 17.82 4.07
CA VAL A 106 18.52 17.51 5.18
C VAL A 106 18.47 18.68 6.15
N MET A 107 17.27 19.10 6.51
CA MET A 107 17.06 19.96 7.66
C MET A 107 16.90 19.11 8.91
N GLU A 108 17.81 19.26 9.87
CA GLU A 108 17.71 18.62 11.18
C GLU A 108 17.08 19.60 12.18
N LEU A 109 16.01 19.12 12.82
CA LEU A 109 15.32 19.78 13.93
C LEU A 109 15.65 19.01 15.21
N ILE A 110 16.26 19.67 16.17
CA ILE A 110 16.75 19.05 17.39
C ILE A 110 16.07 19.70 18.59
N SER A 111 15.42 18.88 19.42
CA SER A 111 14.86 19.28 20.73
C SER A 111 15.65 18.62 21.85
N ILE A 112 15.85 19.37 22.92
CA ILE A 112 16.51 18.90 24.14
C ILE A 112 15.41 18.65 25.18
N ASP A 113 15.37 17.47 25.77
CA ASP A 113 14.50 17.19 26.91
C ASP A 113 15.25 17.65 28.18
N GLU A 114 14.82 18.79 28.74
CA GLU A 114 15.43 19.40 29.93
C GLU A 114 15.13 18.65 31.24
N ASN A 115 14.24 17.62 31.20
CA ASN A 115 14.07 16.77 32.35
C ASN A 115 15.38 16.01 32.55
N GLU A 116 16.07 16.25 33.69
CA GLU A 116 17.19 15.44 34.09
C GLU A 116 16.77 13.95 33.97
N CYS A 117 17.34 13.26 33.01
CA CYS A 117 17.23 11.82 32.98
C CYS A 117 17.89 11.36 34.29
N ASP A 118 17.06 10.92 35.22
CA ASP A 118 17.54 10.16 36.37
C ASP A 118 18.12 8.85 35.82
N CYS A 119 19.38 8.97 35.35
CA CYS A 119 20.14 7.88 34.71
C CYS A 119 20.45 6.75 35.69
N SER A 120 19.93 6.83 36.91
CA SER A 120 19.94 5.71 37.86
C SER A 120 18.85 4.66 37.55
N SER A 121 17.88 4.94 36.65
CA SER A 121 16.78 4.02 36.35
C SER A 121 16.48 3.78 34.86
N ALA A 122 17.18 4.42 33.91
CA ALA A 122 16.90 4.32 32.46
C ALA A 122 18.12 4.17 31.54
N ALA A 123 19.32 4.01 32.04
CA ALA A 123 20.25 3.16 31.32
C ALA A 123 19.66 1.76 31.36
N PRO A 124 19.56 1.00 30.24
CA PRO A 124 19.41 -0.42 30.37
C PRO A 124 20.59 -0.80 31.27
N THR A 125 20.32 -1.04 32.54
CA THR A 125 21.28 -1.67 33.43
C THR A 125 21.63 -2.93 32.68
N ILE A 126 22.78 -2.92 32.02
CA ILE A 126 23.45 -4.14 31.64
C ILE A 126 23.58 -4.83 32.99
N ILE A 127 22.61 -5.71 33.28
CA ILE A 127 22.72 -6.60 34.44
C ILE A 127 23.91 -7.44 34.08
N ALA A 128 25.06 -7.07 34.66
CA ALA A 128 26.35 -7.70 34.44
C ALA A 128 26.38 -9.20 34.87
N GLY A 129 25.19 -9.76 35.15
CA GLY A 129 24.97 -11.14 35.50
C GLY A 129 24.49 -12.05 34.37
N GLU A 130 23.81 -11.52 33.33
CA GLU A 130 23.27 -12.36 32.24
C GLU A 130 23.97 -12.15 30.90
N THR A 131 24.52 -10.96 30.62
CA THR A 131 25.35 -10.72 29.43
C THR A 131 26.67 -11.49 29.47
N GLY A 132 27.21 -11.78 30.64
CA GLY A 132 28.45 -12.58 30.78
C GLY A 132 28.32 -14.05 30.38
N LYS A 133 27.11 -14.57 30.16
CA LYS A 133 26.88 -15.96 29.72
C LYS A 133 26.56 -16.07 28.21
N GLN A 134 26.23 -14.97 27.52
CA GLN A 134 25.89 -14.97 26.09
C GLN A 134 27.00 -14.38 25.21
N MET A 135 27.96 -13.66 25.78
CA MET A 135 29.15 -13.24 25.03
C MET A 135 30.10 -14.44 24.93
N SER A 136 30.27 -14.97 23.72
CA SER A 136 31.34 -15.92 23.43
C SER A 136 32.68 -15.27 23.82
N GLN A 137 33.55 -16.01 24.49
CA GLN A 137 34.88 -15.55 24.91
C GLN A 137 35.63 -14.94 23.71
N GLY A 138 35.77 -13.60 23.66
CA GLY A 138 36.52 -12.88 22.63
C GLY A 138 35.75 -11.86 21.80
N MET A 139 34.43 -11.71 21.94
CA MET A 139 33.63 -10.70 21.22
C MET A 139 33.70 -9.35 21.93
N THR A 140 34.04 -8.28 21.19
CA THR A 140 34.00 -6.92 21.73
C THR A 140 32.57 -6.37 21.69
N GLU A 141 32.29 -5.33 22.49
CA GLU A 141 30.98 -4.65 22.48
C GLU A 141 30.67 -4.06 21.06
N ALA A 142 31.70 -3.56 20.37
CA ALA A 142 31.57 -3.10 19.00
C ALA A 142 31.18 -4.24 18.02
N ASP A 143 31.75 -5.43 18.18
CA ASP A 143 31.41 -6.59 17.36
C ASP A 143 29.98 -7.07 17.63
N TYR A 144 29.51 -6.98 18.89
CA TYR A 144 28.14 -7.33 19.25
C TYR A 144 27.14 -6.37 18.60
N VAL A 145 27.35 -5.06 18.72
CA VAL A 145 26.48 -4.03 18.11
C VAL A 145 26.48 -4.14 16.57
N ALA A 146 27.60 -4.51 15.97
CA ALA A 146 27.70 -4.71 14.51
C ALA A 146 26.85 -5.89 14.02
N THR A 147 26.52 -6.86 14.88
CA THR A 147 25.89 -8.12 14.47
C THR A 147 24.56 -8.43 15.15
N HIS A 148 24.11 -7.60 16.10
CA HIS A 148 22.88 -7.84 16.85
C HIS A 148 21.96 -6.62 16.85
N ASP A 149 20.65 -6.87 16.87
CA ASP A 149 19.62 -5.85 17.11
C ASP A 149 19.57 -5.49 18.59
N LEU A 150 19.67 -4.21 18.91
CA LEU A 150 19.79 -3.73 20.29
C LEU A 150 18.50 -3.92 21.12
N LEU A 151 17.32 -3.89 20.47
CA LEU A 151 16.05 -4.06 21.15
C LEU A 151 15.81 -5.53 21.51
N THR A 152 15.90 -6.40 20.54
CA THR A 152 15.56 -7.82 20.69
C THR A 152 16.75 -8.69 21.08
N ARG A 153 17.98 -8.20 20.94
CA ARG A 153 19.23 -8.97 21.19
C ARG A 153 19.37 -10.19 20.28
N LEU A 154 18.61 -10.26 19.19
CA LEU A 154 18.78 -11.24 18.13
C LEU A 154 19.85 -10.76 17.14
N TYR A 155 20.26 -11.63 16.22
CA TYR A 155 21.11 -11.16 15.10
C TYR A 155 20.39 -10.08 14.31
N ASN A 156 21.14 -9.03 13.91
CA ASN A 156 20.70 -8.09 12.90
C ASN A 156 20.98 -8.64 11.49
N LEU A 157 20.73 -7.87 10.43
CA LEU A 157 20.93 -8.32 9.06
C LEU A 157 22.37 -8.84 8.83
N ASP A 158 23.38 -8.12 9.28
CA ASP A 158 24.79 -8.51 9.11
C ASP A 158 25.12 -9.79 9.88
N GLY A 159 24.59 -9.90 11.09
CA GLY A 159 24.72 -11.10 11.92
C GLY A 159 24.07 -12.33 11.27
N ILE A 160 22.83 -12.17 10.75
CA ILE A 160 22.13 -13.24 10.01
C ILE A 160 22.94 -13.67 8.79
N CYS A 161 23.35 -12.71 7.96
CA CYS A 161 24.11 -13.02 6.74
C CYS A 161 25.39 -13.80 7.06
N ARG A 162 26.11 -13.41 8.11
CA ARG A 162 27.32 -14.09 8.55
C ARG A 162 27.05 -15.50 9.08
N GLU A 163 26.08 -15.66 9.97
CA GLU A 163 25.82 -16.94 10.61
C GLU A 163 25.14 -17.95 9.67
N VAL A 164 24.20 -17.50 8.82
CA VAL A 164 23.61 -18.36 7.79
C VAL A 164 24.70 -18.82 6.80
N ARG A 165 25.57 -17.91 6.35
CA ARG A 165 26.68 -18.29 5.47
C ARG A 165 27.60 -19.31 6.12
N ARG A 166 27.91 -19.14 7.42
CA ARG A 166 28.69 -20.10 8.19
C ARG A 166 28.01 -21.47 8.22
N LEU A 167 26.70 -21.54 8.51
CA LEU A 167 25.97 -22.81 8.50
C LEU A 167 26.01 -23.52 7.16
N LEU A 168 25.85 -22.76 6.05
CA LEU A 168 25.87 -23.33 4.70
C LEU A 168 27.26 -23.86 4.29
N VAL A 169 28.33 -23.26 4.83
CA VAL A 169 29.71 -23.72 4.58
C VAL A 169 30.08 -24.88 5.47
N ASP A 170 29.72 -24.84 6.75
CA ASP A 170 30.09 -25.86 7.75
C ASP A 170 29.33 -27.19 7.55
N ASP A 171 28.09 -27.10 7.02
CA ASP A 171 27.22 -28.25 6.81
C ASP A 171 26.43 -28.10 5.49
N PRO A 172 27.10 -28.32 4.34
CA PRO A 172 26.51 -28.12 3.02
C PRO A 172 25.53 -29.23 2.60
N GLU A 173 25.55 -30.38 3.26
CA GLU A 173 24.67 -31.52 2.92
C GLU A 173 23.27 -31.39 3.52
N THR A 174 23.09 -30.51 4.51
CA THR A 174 21.79 -30.31 5.13
C THR A 174 20.97 -29.32 4.32
N GLU A 175 19.87 -29.79 3.74
CA GLU A 175 18.86 -28.96 3.09
C GLU A 175 18.25 -28.00 4.11
N ARG A 176 18.10 -26.72 3.76
CA ARG A 176 17.63 -25.66 4.66
C ARG A 176 16.56 -24.80 4.03
N VAL A 177 15.72 -24.26 4.89
CA VAL A 177 14.75 -23.23 4.52
C VAL A 177 15.12 -21.92 5.20
N LEU A 178 14.94 -20.82 4.46
CA LEU A 178 14.99 -19.47 5.01
C LEU A 178 13.58 -18.90 5.01
N ILE A 179 13.17 -18.40 6.16
CA ILE A 179 11.82 -17.89 6.41
C ILE A 179 11.95 -16.43 6.78
N THR A 180 11.21 -15.57 6.12
CA THR A 180 11.01 -14.18 6.54
C THR A 180 9.60 -14.00 7.06
N GLY A 181 9.41 -13.10 8.02
CA GLY A 181 8.10 -12.82 8.56
C GLY A 181 7.95 -11.39 9.01
N ASP A 182 6.76 -10.84 8.80
CA ASP A 182 6.35 -9.54 9.31
C ASP A 182 5.06 -9.62 10.14
N ILE A 183 4.80 -8.55 10.88
CA ILE A 183 3.56 -8.39 11.65
C ILE A 183 2.62 -7.47 10.88
N ARG A 184 1.51 -8.00 10.46
CA ARG A 184 0.53 -7.23 9.69
C ARG A 184 0.01 -6.03 10.48
N HIS A 185 0.04 -4.86 9.84
CA HIS A 185 -0.40 -3.59 10.45
C HIS A 185 0.34 -3.18 11.73
N PHE A 186 1.60 -3.59 11.90
CA PHE A 186 2.41 -3.25 13.07
C PHE A 186 2.48 -1.73 13.33
N ARG A 187 2.50 -0.93 12.27
CA ARG A 187 2.44 0.54 12.39
C ARG A 187 1.15 1.01 13.07
N ILE A 188 0.00 0.40 12.74
CA ILE A 188 -1.28 0.75 13.37
C ILE A 188 -1.28 0.38 14.86
N LEU A 189 -0.66 -0.74 15.21
CA LEU A 189 -0.45 -1.11 16.62
C LEU A 189 0.33 -0.01 17.36
N ASN A 190 1.44 0.46 16.77
CA ASN A 190 2.26 1.53 17.35
C ASN A 190 1.49 2.86 17.47
N GLU A 191 0.70 3.23 16.47
CA GLU A 191 -0.11 4.45 16.49
C GLU A 191 -1.24 4.37 17.55
N ARG A 192 -1.85 3.20 17.73
CA ARG A 192 -2.99 3.02 18.64
C ARG A 192 -2.59 2.78 20.10
N TYR A 193 -1.52 2.02 20.34
CA TYR A 193 -1.12 1.57 21.67
C TYR A 193 0.26 2.08 22.11
N GLY A 194 0.92 2.89 21.27
CA GLY A 194 2.23 3.46 21.52
C GLY A 194 3.39 2.53 21.14
N VAL A 195 4.54 3.16 20.82
CA VAL A 195 5.78 2.46 20.40
C VAL A 195 6.28 1.49 21.48
N GLN A 196 6.06 1.81 22.76
CA GLN A 196 6.46 0.92 23.86
C GLN A 196 5.76 -0.44 23.77
N ARG A 197 4.45 -0.46 23.47
CA ARG A 197 3.71 -1.71 23.27
C ARG A 197 4.23 -2.50 22.07
N GLY A 198 4.53 -1.83 20.95
CA GLY A 198 5.17 -2.48 19.82
C GLY A 198 6.52 -3.09 20.16
N ASN A 199 7.35 -2.40 20.94
CA ASN A 199 8.63 -2.94 21.42
C ASN A 199 8.44 -4.20 22.31
N GLU A 200 7.44 -4.21 23.20
CA GLU A 200 7.10 -5.39 24.01
C GLU A 200 6.74 -6.59 23.14
N VAL A 201 5.95 -6.36 22.06
CA VAL A 201 5.59 -7.40 21.08
C VAL A 201 6.85 -7.96 20.41
N LEU A 202 7.74 -7.11 19.93
CA LEU A 202 8.99 -7.52 19.27
C LEU A 202 9.90 -8.32 20.22
N ILE A 203 9.98 -7.93 21.49
CA ILE A 203 10.76 -8.65 22.51
C ILE A 203 10.12 -10.01 22.82
N ALA A 204 8.78 -10.08 22.92
CA ALA A 204 8.08 -11.34 23.18
C ALA A 204 8.29 -12.36 22.04
N ILE A 205 8.26 -11.91 20.77
CA ILE A 205 8.60 -12.75 19.61
C ILE A 205 10.04 -13.24 19.71
N ALA A 206 10.98 -12.36 20.03
CA ALA A 206 12.39 -12.72 20.16
C ALA A 206 12.61 -13.76 21.27
N ASP A 207 11.93 -13.61 22.41
CA ASP A 207 12.03 -14.56 23.53
C ASP A 207 11.47 -15.94 23.17
N MET A 208 10.42 -15.96 22.35
CA MET A 208 9.85 -17.21 21.90
C MET A 208 10.75 -17.89 20.87
N LEU A 209 11.33 -17.16 19.92
CA LEU A 209 12.33 -17.72 18.99
C LEU A 209 13.49 -18.36 19.75
N ARG A 210 13.99 -17.72 20.82
CA ARG A 210 15.04 -18.29 21.69
C ARG A 210 14.63 -19.60 22.37
N LYS A 211 13.36 -19.72 22.76
CA LYS A 211 12.85 -20.91 23.45
C LYS A 211 12.54 -22.07 22.52
N SER A 212 12.07 -21.76 21.31
CA SER A 212 11.54 -22.74 20.36
C SER A 212 12.58 -23.21 19.34
N CYS A 213 13.58 -22.37 19.01
CA CYS A 213 14.58 -22.69 18.01
C CYS A 213 15.73 -23.53 18.59
N GLY A 214 16.12 -24.57 17.86
CA GLY A 214 17.26 -25.41 18.21
C GLY A 214 18.61 -24.79 17.82
N PRO A 215 19.72 -25.43 18.18
CA PRO A 215 21.09 -24.92 17.96
C PRO A 215 21.47 -24.80 16.48
N ASP A 216 20.78 -25.54 15.59
CA ASP A 216 21.04 -25.55 14.13
C ASP A 216 20.18 -24.50 13.39
N THR A 217 19.51 -23.61 14.14
CA THR A 217 18.66 -22.56 13.60
C THR A 217 19.29 -21.21 13.88
N VAL A 218 19.48 -20.41 12.81
CA VAL A 218 19.86 -19.00 12.90
C VAL A 218 18.59 -18.17 12.79
N TYR A 219 18.41 -17.21 13.68
CA TYR A 219 17.26 -16.31 13.66
C TYR A 219 17.66 -14.90 14.09
N GLY A 220 16.96 -13.92 13.58
CA GLY A 220 17.26 -12.53 13.84
C GLY A 220 16.14 -11.58 13.44
N ARG A 221 16.37 -10.30 13.72
CA ARG A 221 15.51 -9.20 13.33
C ARG A 221 16.28 -8.24 12.44
N THR A 222 15.85 -8.08 11.21
CA THR A 222 16.57 -7.25 10.22
C THR A 222 16.24 -5.77 10.39
N HIS A 223 14.96 -5.43 10.53
CA HIS A 223 14.48 -4.06 10.72
C HIS A 223 13.00 -4.07 11.13
N ALA A 224 12.51 -2.99 11.73
CA ALA A 224 11.10 -2.79 12.11
C ALA A 224 10.47 -4.06 12.76
N ASP A 225 9.50 -4.67 12.14
CA ASP A 225 8.83 -5.91 12.54
C ASP A 225 9.25 -7.13 11.68
N HIS A 226 10.33 -7.00 10.91
CA HIS A 226 10.86 -8.08 10.07
C HIS A 226 11.80 -9.02 10.82
N PHE A 227 11.42 -10.30 10.86
CA PHE A 227 12.21 -11.39 11.42
C PHE A 227 12.64 -12.36 10.33
N VAL A 228 13.81 -12.95 10.50
CA VAL A 228 14.38 -13.95 9.59
C VAL A 228 14.81 -15.16 10.38
N LEU A 229 14.50 -16.36 9.86
CA LEU A 229 14.93 -17.65 10.41
C LEU A 229 15.57 -18.46 9.28
N CYS A 230 16.66 -19.19 9.59
CA CYS A 230 17.23 -20.22 8.73
C CYS A 230 17.35 -21.51 9.52
N MET A 231 16.70 -22.57 9.06
CA MET A 231 16.62 -23.84 9.78
C MET A 231 16.72 -25.05 8.83
N PRO A 232 17.10 -26.25 9.32
CA PRO A 232 17.05 -27.47 8.53
C PRO A 232 15.64 -27.77 8.02
N GLU A 233 15.50 -28.11 6.73
CA GLU A 233 14.19 -28.38 6.12
C GLU A 233 13.47 -29.58 6.78
N ASN A 234 14.21 -30.60 7.21
CA ASN A 234 13.67 -31.78 7.88
C ASN A 234 13.04 -31.47 9.26
N ARG A 235 13.26 -30.26 9.80
CA ARG A 235 12.64 -29.76 11.06
C ARG A 235 11.51 -28.77 10.78
N PHE A 236 11.33 -28.38 9.55
CA PHE A 236 10.28 -27.46 9.15
C PHE A 236 9.01 -28.26 8.83
N ASP A 237 8.04 -28.19 9.72
CA ASP A 237 6.67 -28.68 9.51
C ASP A 237 5.75 -27.46 9.48
N GLU A 238 5.08 -27.24 8.37
CA GLU A 238 4.23 -26.06 8.14
C GLU A 238 3.12 -25.95 9.18
N GLY A 239 2.46 -27.07 9.51
CA GLY A 239 1.37 -27.09 10.49
C GLY A 239 1.85 -26.72 11.88
N VAL A 240 2.93 -27.39 12.34
CA VAL A 240 3.53 -27.10 13.65
C VAL A 240 4.05 -25.68 13.75
N PHE A 241 4.62 -25.15 12.65
CA PHE A 241 5.13 -23.79 12.60
C PHE A 241 4.00 -22.75 12.67
N MET A 242 2.92 -22.99 11.93
CA MET A 242 1.75 -22.09 11.94
C MET A 242 1.01 -22.13 13.29
N ASP A 243 0.90 -23.30 13.93
CA ASP A 243 0.35 -23.42 15.30
C ASP A 243 1.15 -22.59 16.29
N ALA A 244 2.50 -22.64 16.20
CA ALA A 244 3.37 -21.83 17.05
C ALA A 244 3.19 -20.33 16.81
N VAL A 245 3.03 -19.91 15.55
CA VAL A 245 2.74 -18.51 15.18
C VAL A 245 1.39 -18.06 15.72
N GLU A 246 0.37 -18.92 15.67
CA GLU A 246 -0.95 -18.61 16.26
C GLU A 246 -0.90 -18.49 17.78
N GLU A 247 -0.12 -19.34 18.46
CA GLU A 247 0.10 -19.22 19.91
C GLU A 247 0.78 -17.88 20.27
N ILE A 248 1.74 -17.42 19.45
CA ILE A 248 2.34 -16.09 19.64
C ILE A 248 1.29 -15.00 19.56
N GLY A 249 0.48 -15.02 18.50
CA GLY A 249 -0.60 -14.07 18.33
C GLY A 249 -1.47 -14.01 19.59
N LYS A 250 -1.94 -15.15 20.08
CA LYS A 250 -2.78 -15.26 21.27
C LYS A 250 -2.13 -14.74 22.56
N MET A 251 -0.81 -14.92 22.72
CA MET A 251 -0.09 -14.43 23.90
C MET A 251 0.07 -12.90 23.91
N ILE A 252 0.08 -12.29 22.73
CA ILE A 252 0.36 -10.87 22.54
C ILE A 252 -0.92 -10.08 22.29
N ASP A 253 -1.99 -10.75 21.84
CA ASP A 253 -3.29 -10.15 21.55
C ASP A 253 -3.83 -9.34 22.75
N THR A 254 -4.54 -8.27 22.41
CA THR A 254 -5.35 -7.52 23.38
C THR A 254 -6.83 -7.76 23.08
N GLU A 255 -7.73 -7.48 24.04
CA GLU A 255 -9.18 -7.65 23.88
C GLU A 255 -9.76 -7.02 22.59
N ASN A 256 -9.04 -6.07 21.98
CA ASN A 256 -9.50 -5.30 20.84
C ASN A 256 -8.52 -5.27 19.65
N TYR A 257 -7.46 -6.08 19.65
CA TYR A 257 -6.49 -6.08 18.56
C TYR A 257 -5.81 -7.45 18.41
N HIS A 258 -6.02 -8.08 17.25
CA HIS A 258 -5.39 -9.35 16.87
C HIS A 258 -4.19 -9.09 15.99
N LEU A 259 -3.08 -9.76 16.29
CA LEU A 259 -1.88 -9.74 15.45
C LEU A 259 -1.91 -10.88 14.46
N TYR A 260 -1.64 -10.56 13.21
CA TYR A 260 -1.49 -11.53 12.13
C TYR A 260 -0.05 -11.51 11.64
N PHE A 261 0.50 -12.68 11.41
CA PHE A 261 1.84 -12.89 10.89
C PHE A 261 1.78 -13.38 9.46
N HIS A 262 2.51 -12.73 8.59
CA HIS A 262 2.73 -13.19 7.23
C HIS A 262 4.14 -13.73 7.11
N LEU A 263 4.30 -14.88 6.47
CA LEU A 263 5.54 -15.60 6.38
C LEU A 263 5.85 -15.98 4.92
N GLY A 264 7.06 -15.65 4.48
CA GLY A 264 7.60 -16.07 3.19
C GLY A 264 8.70 -17.12 3.40
N VAL A 265 8.67 -18.20 2.65
CA VAL A 265 9.62 -19.31 2.78
C VAL A 265 10.39 -19.51 1.47
N PHE A 266 11.69 -19.51 1.58
CA PHE A 266 12.61 -19.86 0.50
C PHE A 266 13.35 -21.16 0.84
N ARG A 267 13.23 -22.19 -0.04
CA ARG A 267 14.06 -23.40 0.03
C ARG A 267 15.42 -23.11 -0.59
N ILE A 268 16.49 -23.34 0.18
CA ILE A 268 17.85 -23.06 -0.28
C ILE A 268 18.33 -24.23 -1.16
N GLU A 269 18.13 -24.07 -2.48
CA GLU A 269 18.57 -25.06 -3.46
C GLU A 269 20.03 -24.83 -3.88
N ASP A 270 20.49 -23.59 -3.89
CA ASP A 270 21.84 -23.16 -4.22
C ASP A 270 22.45 -22.41 -3.02
N PRO A 271 23.37 -23.04 -2.27
CA PRO A 271 23.99 -22.40 -1.12
C PRO A 271 24.97 -21.28 -1.49
N ASP A 272 25.35 -21.14 -2.75
CA ASP A 272 26.37 -20.17 -3.18
C ASP A 272 25.79 -18.76 -3.41
N ILE A 273 24.49 -18.62 -3.58
CA ILE A 273 23.87 -17.30 -3.72
C ILE A 273 24.02 -16.47 -2.43
N PRO A 274 24.09 -15.14 -2.52
CA PRO A 274 24.17 -14.27 -1.35
C PRO A 274 22.97 -14.47 -0.41
N VAL A 275 23.20 -14.49 0.90
CA VAL A 275 22.11 -14.64 1.90
C VAL A 275 21.08 -13.53 1.79
N THR A 276 21.48 -12.30 1.46
CA THR A 276 20.56 -11.19 1.17
C THR A 276 19.60 -11.55 0.04
N MET A 277 20.06 -12.20 -1.02
CA MET A 277 19.20 -12.66 -2.12
C MET A 277 18.25 -13.79 -1.67
N MET A 278 18.66 -14.64 -0.72
CA MET A 278 17.77 -15.66 -0.13
C MET A 278 16.64 -14.97 0.66
N ILE A 279 16.99 -13.93 1.43
CA ILE A 279 16.02 -13.10 2.17
C ILE A 279 15.07 -12.41 1.18
N ASP A 280 15.59 -11.74 0.15
CA ASP A 280 14.78 -11.07 -0.88
C ASP A 280 13.79 -12.04 -1.57
N ARG A 281 14.19 -13.29 -1.81
CA ARG A 281 13.31 -14.32 -2.38
C ARG A 281 12.18 -14.73 -1.41
N ALA A 282 12.50 -14.90 -0.14
CA ALA A 282 11.50 -15.17 0.88
C ALA A 282 10.54 -13.97 1.05
N ASP A 283 11.06 -12.73 1.05
CA ASP A 283 10.28 -11.51 1.11
C ASP A 283 9.37 -11.34 -0.11
N LEU A 284 9.83 -11.72 -1.30
CA LEU A 284 8.99 -11.73 -2.49
C LEU A 284 7.78 -12.65 -2.34
N ALA A 285 7.95 -13.82 -1.73
CA ALA A 285 6.85 -14.71 -1.40
C ALA A 285 5.90 -14.04 -0.39
N LEU A 286 6.43 -13.46 0.67
CA LEU A 286 5.69 -12.75 1.70
C LEU A 286 4.85 -11.60 1.10
N GLN A 287 5.40 -10.82 0.17
CA GLN A 287 4.70 -9.72 -0.50
C GLN A 287 3.45 -10.16 -1.28
N THR A 288 3.32 -11.43 -1.66
CA THR A 288 2.11 -11.93 -2.33
C THR A 288 0.89 -12.04 -1.42
N LEU A 289 1.08 -11.96 -0.11
CA LEU A 289 0.05 -12.16 0.92
C LEU A 289 -0.71 -10.87 1.29
N HIS A 290 -0.60 -9.82 0.50
CA HIS A 290 -1.21 -8.52 0.80
C HIS A 290 -2.69 -8.61 1.21
N ASP A 291 -3.04 -7.85 2.27
CA ASP A 291 -4.39 -7.55 2.76
C ASP A 291 -5.20 -8.70 3.41
N ARG A 292 -4.62 -9.88 3.60
CA ARG A 292 -5.28 -10.94 4.34
C ARG A 292 -5.16 -10.74 5.85
N ARG A 293 -6.27 -10.97 6.57
CA ARG A 293 -6.35 -10.87 8.04
C ARG A 293 -6.33 -12.26 8.67
N GLU A 294 -5.29 -13.01 8.37
CA GLU A 294 -5.06 -14.36 8.89
C GLU A 294 -3.56 -14.61 8.93
N ASN A 295 -3.12 -15.54 9.77
CA ASN A 295 -1.75 -16.01 9.73
C ASN A 295 -1.56 -16.86 8.48
N ILE A 296 -0.62 -16.50 7.62
CA ILE A 296 -0.39 -17.17 6.35
C ILE A 296 1.10 -17.36 6.10
N LEU A 297 1.41 -18.53 5.55
CA LEU A 297 2.72 -18.90 5.06
C LEU A 297 2.65 -19.16 3.55
N THR A 298 3.64 -18.68 2.80
CA THR A 298 3.76 -18.92 1.37
C THR A 298 5.19 -19.22 0.96
N PHE A 299 5.35 -20.06 -0.07
CA PHE A 299 6.66 -20.43 -0.58
C PHE A 299 7.05 -19.60 -1.78
N TYR A 300 8.32 -19.20 -1.82
CA TYR A 300 8.92 -18.66 -3.03
C TYR A 300 8.92 -19.69 -4.15
N THR A 301 8.63 -19.22 -5.33
CA THR A 301 8.78 -19.98 -6.58
C THR A 301 9.37 -19.09 -7.67
N ASN A 302 10.09 -19.68 -8.63
CA ASN A 302 10.58 -18.93 -9.78
C ASN A 302 9.45 -18.29 -10.62
N LYS A 303 8.23 -18.79 -10.48
CA LYS A 303 7.04 -18.17 -11.10
C LYS A 303 6.73 -16.83 -10.47
N LEU A 304 6.85 -16.70 -9.14
CA LEU A 304 6.64 -15.42 -8.44
C LEU A 304 7.66 -14.38 -8.87
N LEU A 305 8.94 -14.77 -8.99
CA LEU A 305 9.96 -13.84 -9.49
C LEU A 305 9.62 -13.33 -10.89
N LYS A 306 9.31 -14.23 -11.82
CA LYS A 306 8.91 -13.85 -13.18
C LYS A 306 7.67 -12.97 -13.23
N GLN A 307 6.72 -13.21 -12.33
CA GLN A 307 5.55 -12.37 -12.21
C GLN A 307 5.92 -10.97 -11.72
N ALA A 308 6.74 -10.85 -10.67
CA ALA A 308 7.20 -9.57 -10.15
C ALA A 308 8.03 -8.77 -11.17
N GLU A 309 8.91 -9.45 -11.92
CA GLU A 309 9.65 -8.85 -13.04
C GLU A 309 8.69 -8.33 -14.12
N THR A 310 7.71 -9.14 -14.53
CA THR A 310 6.71 -8.75 -15.53
C THR A 310 5.86 -7.56 -15.06
N GLU A 311 5.46 -7.54 -13.79
CA GLU A 311 4.71 -6.42 -13.20
C GLU A 311 5.56 -5.14 -13.15
N THR A 312 6.84 -5.26 -12.77
CA THR A 312 7.79 -4.14 -12.75
C THR A 312 8.03 -3.59 -14.15
N ASP A 313 8.26 -4.46 -15.13
CA ASP A 313 8.43 -4.05 -16.53
C ASP A 313 7.16 -3.39 -17.08
N PHE A 314 5.99 -3.89 -16.72
CA PHE A 314 4.73 -3.28 -17.10
C PHE A 314 4.59 -1.88 -16.53
N LEU A 315 4.85 -1.68 -15.23
CA LEU A 315 4.79 -0.37 -14.59
C LEU A 315 5.78 0.62 -15.18
N ASN A 316 7.03 0.19 -15.41
CA ASN A 316 8.08 1.04 -15.99
C ASN A 316 7.72 1.52 -17.41
N ASN A 317 7.03 0.69 -18.19
CA ASN A 317 6.65 1.00 -19.56
C ASN A 317 5.23 1.55 -19.70
N PHE A 318 4.44 1.58 -18.62
CA PHE A 318 3.00 1.87 -18.66
C PHE A 318 2.69 3.19 -19.38
N LYS A 319 3.41 4.26 -19.08
CA LYS A 319 3.20 5.56 -19.71
C LYS A 319 3.37 5.48 -21.23
N SER A 320 4.40 4.80 -21.72
CA SER A 320 4.62 4.61 -23.16
C SER A 320 3.48 3.80 -23.79
N LEU A 321 3.06 2.71 -23.13
CA LEU A 321 1.95 1.88 -23.60
C LEU A 321 0.63 2.66 -23.70
N LEU A 322 0.42 3.58 -22.75
CA LEU A 322 -0.76 4.46 -22.73
C LEU A 322 -0.71 5.49 -23.86
N ASP A 323 0.46 6.13 -24.05
CA ASP A 323 0.70 7.13 -25.11
C ASP A 323 0.63 6.51 -26.51
N ASP A 324 1.08 5.26 -26.68
CA ASP A 324 0.97 4.45 -27.90
C ASP A 324 -0.48 4.02 -28.21
N GLY A 325 -1.42 4.31 -27.30
CA GLY A 325 -2.84 4.04 -27.50
C GLY A 325 -3.22 2.55 -27.40
N GLN A 326 -2.45 1.74 -26.67
CA GLN A 326 -2.74 0.30 -26.50
C GLN A 326 -3.92 0.02 -25.57
N PHE A 327 -4.39 1.03 -24.82
CA PHE A 327 -5.56 0.90 -23.94
C PHE A 327 -6.82 1.42 -24.63
N HIS A 328 -7.80 0.55 -24.78
CA HIS A 328 -9.06 0.81 -25.45
C HIS A 328 -10.23 0.62 -24.52
N ILE A 329 -11.30 1.38 -24.71
CA ILE A 329 -12.57 1.13 -24.03
C ILE A 329 -13.43 0.17 -24.86
N PHE A 330 -14.00 -0.81 -24.18
CA PHE A 330 -15.05 -1.68 -24.63
C PHE A 330 -16.34 -1.31 -23.91
N LEU A 331 -17.47 -1.48 -24.55
CA LEU A 331 -18.76 -1.11 -23.99
C LEU A 331 -19.56 -2.37 -23.68
N GLN A 332 -19.95 -2.53 -22.41
CA GLN A 332 -20.90 -3.55 -22.02
C GLN A 332 -22.28 -2.93 -21.91
N PRO A 333 -23.27 -3.34 -22.73
CA PRO A 333 -24.56 -2.69 -22.78
C PRO A 333 -25.36 -2.93 -21.50
N VAL A 334 -26.09 -1.88 -21.07
CA VAL A 334 -27.04 -1.88 -19.97
C VAL A 334 -28.45 -1.80 -20.53
N PHE A 335 -29.28 -2.78 -20.18
CA PHE A 335 -30.64 -2.93 -20.67
C PHE A 335 -31.67 -2.47 -19.65
N ASP A 336 -32.82 -1.99 -20.13
CA ASP A 336 -34.00 -1.77 -19.29
C ASP A 336 -34.84 -3.06 -19.17
N ALA A 337 -35.91 -3.00 -18.37
CA ALA A 337 -36.85 -4.11 -18.19
C ALA A 337 -37.62 -4.50 -19.47
N ASN A 338 -37.53 -3.75 -20.55
CA ASN A 338 -38.14 -4.03 -21.84
C ASN A 338 -37.09 -4.50 -22.86
N MET A 339 -35.89 -4.85 -22.43
CA MET A 339 -34.79 -5.31 -23.28
C MET A 339 -34.25 -4.22 -24.26
N ASN A 340 -34.48 -2.95 -23.95
CA ASN A 340 -33.88 -1.85 -24.71
C ASN A 340 -32.54 -1.43 -24.08
N VAL A 341 -31.55 -1.14 -24.92
CA VAL A 341 -30.28 -0.59 -24.45
C VAL A 341 -30.48 0.87 -24.03
N THR A 342 -30.07 1.20 -22.81
CA THR A 342 -30.15 2.56 -22.24
C THR A 342 -28.80 3.25 -22.10
N GLY A 343 -27.72 2.50 -22.24
CA GLY A 343 -26.36 2.94 -22.09
C GLY A 343 -25.39 1.77 -22.05
N ALA A 344 -24.20 2.02 -21.54
CA ALA A 344 -23.17 1.00 -21.40
C ALA A 344 -22.20 1.32 -20.26
N GLU A 345 -21.55 0.31 -19.74
CA GLU A 345 -20.36 0.46 -18.91
C GLU A 345 -19.10 0.45 -19.79
N ALA A 346 -18.20 1.40 -19.56
CA ALA A 346 -16.91 1.46 -20.23
C ALA A 346 -15.87 0.64 -19.48
N LEU A 347 -15.47 -0.46 -20.08
CA LEU A 347 -14.48 -1.37 -19.55
C LEU A 347 -13.19 -1.29 -20.35
N THR A 348 -12.07 -1.06 -19.67
CA THR A 348 -10.77 -0.96 -20.34
C THR A 348 -10.27 -2.34 -20.77
N ARG A 349 -9.63 -2.38 -21.95
CA ARG A 349 -8.90 -3.53 -22.47
C ARG A 349 -7.54 -3.09 -22.95
N TRP A 350 -6.51 -3.82 -22.59
CA TRP A 350 -5.18 -3.64 -23.11
C TRP A 350 -4.99 -4.52 -24.35
N ILE A 351 -4.86 -3.91 -25.52
CA ILE A 351 -4.63 -4.61 -26.78
C ILE A 351 -3.17 -4.43 -27.16
N LYS A 352 -2.43 -5.54 -27.12
CA LYS A 352 -1.01 -5.56 -27.49
C LYS A 352 -0.85 -5.44 -29.01
N PRO A 353 0.35 -5.06 -29.50
CA PRO A 353 0.63 -4.97 -30.93
C PRO A 353 0.43 -6.26 -31.73
N ASP A 354 0.50 -7.42 -31.07
CA ASP A 354 0.21 -8.74 -31.66
C ASP A 354 -1.29 -9.06 -31.74
N GLY A 355 -2.17 -8.16 -31.30
CA GLY A 355 -3.61 -8.35 -31.25
C GLY A 355 -4.13 -9.05 -29.98
N THR A 356 -3.27 -9.45 -29.08
CA THR A 356 -3.68 -10.09 -27.81
C THR A 356 -4.44 -9.06 -26.96
N THR A 357 -5.66 -9.41 -26.54
CA THR A 357 -6.48 -8.58 -25.66
C THR A 357 -6.39 -9.07 -24.22
N ILE A 358 -6.04 -8.18 -23.30
CA ILE A 358 -5.93 -8.41 -21.86
C ILE A 358 -7.03 -7.62 -21.16
N SER A 359 -7.82 -8.32 -20.33
CA SER A 359 -8.89 -7.68 -19.56
C SER A 359 -8.35 -6.95 -18.33
N SER A 360 -9.11 -5.99 -17.84
CA SER A 360 -8.74 -5.04 -16.79
C SER A 360 -8.42 -5.72 -15.45
N ASP A 361 -9.07 -6.83 -15.11
CA ASP A 361 -8.81 -7.62 -13.91
C ASP A 361 -7.36 -8.10 -13.77
N LYS A 362 -6.63 -8.21 -14.90
CA LYS A 362 -5.24 -8.67 -14.92
C LYS A 362 -4.21 -7.59 -14.57
N TYR A 363 -4.55 -6.30 -14.71
CA TYR A 363 -3.56 -5.24 -14.55
C TYR A 363 -4.01 -4.04 -13.69
N ILE A 364 -5.31 -3.88 -13.41
CA ILE A 364 -5.77 -2.75 -12.57
C ILE A 364 -5.09 -2.78 -11.21
N HIS A 365 -5.08 -3.93 -10.53
CA HIS A 365 -4.45 -4.08 -9.21
C HIS A 365 -2.94 -3.78 -9.23
N ILE A 366 -2.24 -4.00 -10.37
CA ILE A 366 -0.83 -3.65 -10.55
C ILE A 366 -0.69 -2.12 -10.65
N LEU A 367 -1.56 -1.46 -11.45
CA LEU A 367 -1.56 -0.01 -11.60
C LEU A 367 -1.95 0.72 -10.30
N GLU A 368 -2.86 0.15 -9.53
CA GLU A 368 -3.23 0.68 -8.22
C GLU A 368 -2.05 0.62 -7.24
N ARG A 369 -1.33 -0.50 -7.18
CA ARG A 369 -0.11 -0.62 -6.36
C ARG A 369 1.00 0.31 -6.82
N GLY A 370 1.18 0.43 -8.13
CA GLY A 370 2.20 1.28 -8.76
C GLY A 370 1.84 2.76 -8.87
N GLU A 371 0.69 3.21 -8.30
CA GLU A 371 0.23 4.61 -8.33
C GLU A 371 -0.03 5.16 -9.74
N HIS A 372 -0.27 4.28 -10.72
CA HIS A 372 -0.48 4.65 -12.12
C HIS A 372 -1.95 4.65 -12.55
N ILE A 373 -2.87 4.19 -11.69
CA ILE A 373 -4.29 4.03 -12.03
C ILE A 373 -4.93 5.35 -12.48
N ALA A 374 -4.60 6.47 -11.83
CA ALA A 374 -5.12 7.80 -12.15
C ALA A 374 -4.81 8.24 -13.60
N MET A 375 -3.68 7.79 -14.14
CA MET A 375 -3.34 8.05 -15.55
C MET A 375 -4.26 7.27 -16.49
N LEU A 376 -4.52 5.99 -16.18
CA LEU A 376 -5.43 5.15 -16.96
C LEU A 376 -6.85 5.69 -16.92
N ASP A 377 -7.36 6.03 -15.73
CA ASP A 377 -8.74 6.48 -15.55
C ASP A 377 -8.95 7.86 -16.21
N THR A 378 -8.00 8.77 -16.09
CA THR A 378 -8.02 10.02 -16.87
C THR A 378 -8.15 9.76 -18.38
N ARG A 379 -7.40 8.79 -18.90
CA ARG A 379 -7.46 8.41 -20.32
C ARG A 379 -8.80 7.78 -20.69
N ASN A 380 -9.32 6.91 -19.84
CA ASN A 380 -10.64 6.28 -20.04
C ASN A 380 -11.75 7.32 -20.06
N TRP A 381 -11.75 8.25 -19.10
CA TRP A 381 -12.72 9.35 -19.07
C TRP A 381 -12.66 10.19 -20.34
N GLU A 382 -11.45 10.51 -20.81
CA GLU A 382 -11.28 11.25 -22.08
C GLU A 382 -11.87 10.48 -23.28
N LEU A 383 -11.60 9.18 -23.38
CA LEU A 383 -12.13 8.33 -24.45
C LEU A 383 -13.66 8.26 -24.41
N VAL A 384 -14.24 8.13 -23.20
CA VAL A 384 -15.69 8.15 -23.00
C VAL A 384 -16.30 9.49 -23.38
N MET A 385 -15.66 10.61 -23.02
CA MET A 385 -16.12 11.94 -23.43
C MET A 385 -16.12 12.11 -24.96
N LYS A 386 -15.08 11.63 -25.64
CA LYS A 386 -15.03 11.61 -27.11
C LYS A 386 -16.19 10.81 -27.69
N GLN A 387 -16.50 9.65 -27.09
CA GLN A 387 -17.58 8.78 -27.53
C GLN A 387 -18.95 9.41 -27.30
N LEU A 388 -19.23 9.95 -26.12
CA LEU A 388 -20.48 10.65 -25.80
C LEU A 388 -20.70 11.86 -26.73
N ARG A 389 -19.63 12.58 -27.05
CA ARG A 389 -19.67 13.69 -28.02
C ARG A 389 -20.03 13.20 -29.41
N SER A 390 -19.47 12.09 -29.89
CA SER A 390 -19.78 11.53 -31.22
C SER A 390 -21.26 11.14 -31.34
N TRP A 391 -21.89 10.70 -30.25
CA TRP A 391 -23.29 10.28 -30.20
C TRP A 391 -24.29 11.43 -30.07
N GLN A 392 -23.86 12.66 -29.90
CA GLN A 392 -24.73 13.79 -29.56
C GLN A 392 -25.84 14.05 -30.59
N ASN A 393 -25.57 13.79 -31.87
CA ASN A 393 -26.53 13.99 -32.95
C ASN A 393 -26.95 12.67 -33.62
N THR A 394 -26.91 11.57 -32.89
CA THR A 394 -27.30 10.24 -33.39
C THR A 394 -28.51 9.72 -32.60
N ALA A 395 -29.02 8.55 -32.98
CA ALA A 395 -30.08 7.87 -32.23
C ALA A 395 -29.68 7.57 -30.77
N ARG A 396 -28.36 7.56 -30.48
CA ARG A 396 -27.77 7.30 -29.15
C ARG A 396 -27.57 8.56 -28.31
N HIS A 397 -28.15 9.70 -28.68
CA HIS A 397 -27.98 10.97 -27.97
C HIS A 397 -28.39 10.92 -26.50
N ASN A 398 -29.29 9.98 -26.12
CA ASN A 398 -29.74 9.76 -24.74
C ASN A 398 -29.00 8.64 -24.02
N PHE A 399 -28.07 7.93 -24.67
CA PHE A 399 -27.31 6.88 -24.02
C PHE A 399 -26.38 7.48 -22.96
N VAL A 400 -26.27 6.80 -21.85
CA VAL A 400 -25.34 7.11 -20.76
C VAL A 400 -24.17 6.13 -20.79
N ILE A 401 -22.98 6.59 -20.40
CA ILE A 401 -21.83 5.69 -20.21
C ILE A 401 -21.39 5.82 -18.76
N SER A 402 -21.20 4.67 -18.10
CA SER A 402 -20.58 4.62 -16.79
C SER A 402 -19.08 4.35 -16.88
N VAL A 403 -18.34 4.93 -15.95
CA VAL A 403 -16.88 4.80 -15.81
C VAL A 403 -16.50 4.60 -14.35
N ASN A 404 -15.52 3.77 -14.11
CA ASN A 404 -14.96 3.55 -12.79
C ASN A 404 -14.16 4.78 -12.31
N VAL A 405 -14.20 5.03 -11.00
CA VAL A 405 -13.40 6.02 -10.28
C VAL A 405 -12.70 5.29 -9.13
N SER A 406 -11.39 5.16 -9.22
CA SER A 406 -10.60 4.56 -8.15
C SER A 406 -10.52 5.51 -6.94
N PRO A 407 -10.50 5.01 -5.69
CA PRO A 407 -10.21 5.82 -4.51
C PRO A 407 -8.88 6.56 -4.62
N LYS A 408 -7.94 5.99 -5.34
CA LYS A 408 -6.63 6.61 -5.59
C LYS A 408 -6.72 7.84 -6.49
N ASP A 409 -7.73 7.92 -7.36
CA ASP A 409 -8.00 9.13 -8.14
C ASP A 409 -8.36 10.31 -7.23
N LEU A 410 -9.12 10.02 -6.16
CA LEU A 410 -9.51 11.02 -5.18
C LEU A 410 -8.33 11.49 -4.32
N PHE A 411 -7.33 10.64 -4.17
CA PHE A 411 -6.14 10.92 -3.37
C PHE A 411 -5.00 11.58 -4.17
N TYR A 412 -4.76 11.12 -5.40
CA TYR A 412 -3.63 11.59 -6.21
C TYR A 412 -3.97 12.76 -7.14
N MET A 413 -5.26 13.02 -7.38
CA MET A 413 -5.70 14.14 -8.22
C MET A 413 -7.02 14.73 -7.73
N ASP A 414 -7.34 15.96 -8.14
CA ASP A 414 -8.71 16.49 -8.02
C ASP A 414 -9.58 15.90 -9.14
N ALA A 415 -10.10 14.69 -8.91
CA ALA A 415 -10.90 13.93 -9.88
C ALA A 415 -12.11 14.74 -10.35
N LEU A 416 -12.80 15.46 -9.45
CA LEU A 416 -13.95 16.30 -9.81
C LEU A 416 -13.55 17.41 -10.79
N LYS A 417 -12.47 18.11 -10.50
CA LYS A 417 -11.95 19.16 -11.40
C LYS A 417 -11.59 18.56 -12.75
N LYS A 418 -10.92 17.42 -12.77
CA LYS A 418 -10.48 16.77 -14.02
C LYS A 418 -11.67 16.35 -14.89
N VAL A 419 -12.69 15.72 -14.31
CA VAL A 419 -13.89 15.30 -15.03
C VAL A 419 -14.65 16.53 -15.56
N LYS A 420 -14.77 17.63 -14.77
CA LYS A 420 -15.38 18.90 -15.22
C LYS A 420 -14.63 19.52 -16.41
N GLU A 421 -13.30 19.53 -16.38
CA GLU A 421 -12.49 20.00 -17.49
C GLU A 421 -12.78 19.21 -18.78
N LEU A 422 -12.88 17.88 -18.68
CA LEU A 422 -13.20 17.02 -19.82
C LEU A 422 -14.62 17.25 -20.33
N VAL A 423 -15.62 17.30 -19.45
CA VAL A 423 -17.01 17.61 -19.82
C VAL A 423 -17.10 18.93 -20.58
N HIS A 424 -16.43 19.96 -20.09
CA HIS A 424 -16.39 21.27 -20.76
C HIS A 424 -15.64 21.21 -22.11
N ALA A 425 -14.47 20.56 -22.15
CA ALA A 425 -13.64 20.46 -23.37
C ALA A 425 -14.37 19.73 -24.50
N TYR A 426 -15.13 18.69 -24.20
CA TYR A 426 -15.88 17.89 -25.17
C TYR A 426 -17.33 18.34 -25.34
N ASN A 427 -17.78 19.34 -24.58
CA ASN A 427 -19.17 19.84 -24.58
C ASN A 427 -20.20 18.70 -24.45
N VAL A 428 -20.03 17.86 -23.42
CA VAL A 428 -20.91 16.72 -23.08
C VAL A 428 -21.82 17.13 -21.92
N ASP A 429 -23.07 16.67 -21.92
CA ASP A 429 -23.98 16.82 -20.79
C ASP A 429 -23.48 15.94 -19.62
N PRO A 430 -23.19 16.51 -18.43
CA PRO A 430 -22.77 15.73 -17.25
C PRO A 430 -23.70 14.56 -16.91
N ASN A 431 -25.02 14.73 -17.13
CA ASN A 431 -26.01 13.67 -16.89
C ASN A 431 -25.83 12.43 -17.76
N ARG A 432 -25.00 12.48 -18.78
CA ARG A 432 -24.71 11.33 -19.64
C ARG A 432 -23.53 10.50 -19.16
N LEU A 433 -22.82 10.99 -18.14
CA LEU A 433 -21.75 10.25 -17.48
C LEU A 433 -22.22 9.76 -16.12
N ILE A 434 -21.99 8.49 -15.84
CA ILE A 434 -22.17 7.88 -14.54
C ILE A 434 -20.78 7.58 -13.97
N LEU A 435 -20.50 8.03 -12.75
CA LEU A 435 -19.24 7.77 -12.05
C LEU A 435 -19.48 6.64 -11.04
N GLU A 436 -18.75 5.54 -11.18
CA GLU A 436 -18.90 4.34 -10.38
C GLU A 436 -17.84 4.28 -9.28
N PHE A 437 -18.28 4.15 -8.04
CA PHE A 437 -17.43 4.03 -6.85
C PHE A 437 -17.65 2.66 -6.21
N SER A 438 -16.57 1.94 -5.90
CA SER A 438 -16.67 0.62 -5.26
C SER A 438 -17.18 0.71 -3.82
N GLU A 439 -18.08 -0.20 -3.43
CA GLU A 439 -18.56 -0.35 -2.04
C GLU A 439 -17.39 -0.51 -1.05
N VAL A 440 -16.44 -1.37 -1.36
CA VAL A 440 -15.32 -1.70 -0.46
C VAL A 440 -14.46 -0.48 -0.17
N ASP A 441 -14.30 0.39 -1.13
CA ASP A 441 -13.46 1.58 -1.00
C ASP A 441 -14.15 2.70 -0.22
N LEU A 442 -15.46 2.81 -0.31
CA LEU A 442 -16.25 3.75 0.49
C LEU A 442 -16.11 3.48 1.99
N MET A 443 -15.86 2.25 2.39
CA MET A 443 -15.75 1.86 3.80
C MET A 443 -14.45 2.31 4.47
N LYS A 444 -13.41 2.62 3.70
CA LYS A 444 -12.09 2.96 4.24
C LYS A 444 -12.03 4.35 4.87
N ASP A 445 -12.81 5.31 4.34
CA ASP A 445 -12.92 6.68 4.87
C ASP A 445 -14.30 7.26 4.52
N THR A 446 -15.32 6.76 5.20
CA THR A 446 -16.74 6.92 4.84
C THR A 446 -17.18 8.37 4.73
N GLU A 447 -16.91 9.21 5.74
CA GLU A 447 -17.40 10.60 5.75
C GLU A 447 -16.79 11.42 4.60
N GLN A 448 -15.50 11.23 4.34
CA GLN A 448 -14.80 11.94 3.29
C GLN A 448 -15.29 11.51 1.90
N HIS A 449 -15.47 10.21 1.67
CA HIS A 449 -15.95 9.68 0.41
C HIS A 449 -17.41 10.09 0.12
N LEU A 450 -18.29 10.05 1.13
CA LEU A 450 -19.68 10.53 0.99
C LEU A 450 -19.74 12.03 0.61
N ALA A 451 -18.92 12.86 1.24
CA ALA A 451 -18.84 14.27 0.89
C ALA A 451 -18.35 14.50 -0.57
N ILE A 452 -17.44 13.67 -1.06
CA ILE A 452 -16.97 13.72 -2.46
C ILE A 452 -18.09 13.32 -3.43
N ILE A 453 -18.82 12.24 -3.15
CA ILE A 453 -19.97 11.79 -3.94
C ILE A 453 -21.00 12.91 -4.05
N ASP A 454 -21.36 13.54 -2.92
CA ASP A 454 -22.31 14.66 -2.92
C ASP A 454 -21.83 15.84 -3.78
N ARG A 455 -20.53 16.14 -3.77
CA ARG A 455 -19.97 17.19 -4.64
C ARG A 455 -20.10 16.84 -6.13
N PHE A 456 -19.85 15.58 -6.54
CA PHE A 456 -20.07 15.16 -7.93
C PHE A 456 -21.53 15.33 -8.34
N ARG A 457 -22.49 14.95 -7.49
CA ARG A 457 -23.92 15.10 -7.75
C ARG A 457 -24.36 16.56 -7.85
N GLN A 458 -23.85 17.44 -6.97
CA GLN A 458 -24.13 18.88 -7.02
C GLN A 458 -23.66 19.53 -8.33
N GLU A 459 -22.63 19.00 -8.96
CA GLU A 459 -22.13 19.44 -10.27
C GLU A 459 -22.89 18.80 -11.45
N GLY A 460 -23.93 18.02 -11.18
CA GLY A 460 -24.83 17.44 -12.19
C GLY A 460 -24.41 16.08 -12.72
N PHE A 461 -23.36 15.45 -12.17
CA PHE A 461 -22.98 14.09 -12.53
C PHE A 461 -23.92 13.09 -11.86
N ARG A 462 -24.12 11.95 -12.53
CA ARG A 462 -24.75 10.77 -11.92
C ARG A 462 -23.70 9.92 -11.26
N VAL A 463 -24.06 9.37 -10.10
CA VAL A 463 -23.15 8.50 -9.32
C VAL A 463 -23.79 7.14 -9.12
N ALA A 464 -22.95 6.09 -9.24
CA ALA A 464 -23.32 4.72 -8.93
C ALA A 464 -22.40 4.14 -7.84
N ILE A 465 -22.96 3.31 -6.97
CA ILE A 465 -22.18 2.43 -6.10
C ILE A 465 -22.07 1.08 -6.77
N ASP A 466 -20.85 0.62 -6.96
CA ASP A 466 -20.51 -0.63 -7.61
C ASP A 466 -20.22 -1.75 -6.60
N ASN A 467 -20.43 -3.01 -7.02
CA ASN A 467 -20.22 -4.23 -6.25
C ASN A 467 -21.01 -4.30 -4.94
N PHE A 468 -22.24 -3.75 -4.92
CA PHE A 468 -23.11 -3.78 -3.75
C PHE A 468 -23.48 -5.20 -3.33
N GLY A 469 -23.19 -5.53 -2.07
CA GLY A 469 -23.41 -6.85 -1.49
C GLY A 469 -22.17 -7.75 -1.48
N ALA A 470 -21.06 -7.34 -2.11
CA ALA A 470 -19.76 -8.03 -2.00
C ALA A 470 -18.98 -7.62 -0.74
N GLY A 471 -19.32 -6.48 -0.14
CA GLY A 471 -18.68 -5.91 1.05
C GLY A 471 -19.52 -6.07 2.33
N ASN A 472 -19.23 -5.23 3.31
CA ASN A 472 -19.91 -5.20 4.61
C ASN A 472 -20.63 -3.86 4.85
N LEU A 473 -21.29 -3.31 3.85
CA LEU A 473 -21.98 -2.03 3.96
C LEU A 473 -23.09 -2.12 5.01
N SER A 474 -23.00 -1.30 6.05
CA SER A 474 -24.04 -1.29 7.09
C SER A 474 -25.31 -0.59 6.59
N ILE A 475 -26.47 -0.98 7.14
CA ILE A 475 -27.75 -0.31 6.87
C ILE A 475 -27.67 1.21 7.17
N THR A 476 -26.86 1.59 8.16
CA THR A 476 -26.62 3.00 8.50
C THR A 476 -25.93 3.74 7.35
N MET A 477 -24.96 3.11 6.70
CA MET A 477 -24.27 3.71 5.55
C MET A 477 -25.21 3.84 4.35
N ILE A 478 -26.04 2.82 4.08
CA ILE A 478 -27.04 2.88 2.99
C ILE A 478 -27.98 4.08 3.17
N LYS A 479 -28.35 4.39 4.42
CA LYS A 479 -29.19 5.55 4.75
C LYS A 479 -28.51 6.88 4.42
N GLU A 480 -27.21 6.98 4.64
CA GLU A 480 -26.43 8.22 4.39
C GLU A 480 -25.97 8.34 2.92
N LEU A 481 -26.11 7.27 2.14
CA LEU A 481 -25.76 7.25 0.72
C LEU A 481 -26.77 8.06 -0.11
N HIS A 482 -26.26 9.07 -0.81
CA HIS A 482 -27.03 9.84 -1.79
C HIS A 482 -26.47 9.55 -3.20
N THR A 483 -26.93 8.48 -3.84
CA THR A 483 -26.49 8.07 -5.19
C THR A 483 -27.67 7.89 -6.12
N ASP A 484 -27.42 7.88 -7.43
CA ASP A 484 -28.45 7.71 -8.44
C ASP A 484 -28.68 6.23 -8.76
N TYR A 485 -27.63 5.43 -8.62
CA TYR A 485 -27.63 4.00 -8.93
C TYR A 485 -26.90 3.19 -7.87
N VAL A 486 -27.37 1.96 -7.69
CA VAL A 486 -26.68 0.90 -6.95
C VAL A 486 -26.59 -0.32 -7.86
N LYS A 487 -25.39 -0.81 -8.12
CA LYS A 487 -25.10 -1.98 -8.95
C LYS A 487 -24.91 -3.19 -8.04
N ILE A 488 -25.81 -4.16 -8.15
CA ILE A 488 -25.79 -5.38 -7.34
C ILE A 488 -24.74 -6.32 -7.91
N ASP A 489 -23.79 -6.74 -7.09
CA ASP A 489 -22.71 -7.63 -7.48
C ASP A 489 -23.22 -9.02 -7.90
N LYS A 490 -22.54 -9.59 -8.89
CA LYS A 490 -22.84 -10.93 -9.43
C LYS A 490 -22.80 -12.04 -8.38
N SER A 491 -21.93 -11.95 -7.37
CA SER A 491 -21.84 -12.96 -6.30
C SER A 491 -23.12 -13.01 -5.49
N PHE A 492 -23.71 -11.84 -5.19
CA PHE A 492 -24.97 -11.76 -4.48
C PHE A 492 -26.14 -12.34 -5.30
N ILE A 493 -26.10 -12.24 -6.62
CA ILE A 493 -27.09 -12.84 -7.52
C ILE A 493 -26.88 -14.36 -7.61
N ALA A 494 -25.64 -14.84 -7.73
CA ALA A 494 -25.30 -16.26 -7.82
C ALA A 494 -25.72 -17.04 -6.57
N ASP A 495 -25.57 -16.47 -5.38
CA ASP A 495 -25.97 -17.09 -4.11
C ASP A 495 -27.49 -17.35 -4.05
N CYS A 496 -28.28 -16.55 -4.79
CA CYS A 496 -29.74 -16.67 -4.80
C CYS A 496 -30.25 -17.88 -5.61
N ASP A 497 -29.43 -18.49 -6.45
CA ASP A 497 -29.88 -19.62 -7.26
C ASP A 497 -30.23 -20.87 -6.43
N ASN A 498 -29.55 -21.03 -5.28
CA ASN A 498 -29.64 -22.22 -4.44
C ASN A 498 -30.04 -21.96 -2.97
N ASP A 499 -30.19 -20.69 -2.54
CA ASP A 499 -30.49 -20.35 -1.16
C ASP A 499 -31.67 -19.38 -1.03
N GLU A 500 -32.74 -19.85 -0.36
CA GLU A 500 -33.95 -19.05 -0.14
C GLU A 500 -33.69 -17.83 0.78
N ARG A 501 -32.76 -17.95 1.74
CA ARG A 501 -32.40 -16.80 2.61
C ARG A 501 -31.69 -15.72 1.83
N SER A 502 -30.79 -16.10 0.92
CA SER A 502 -30.10 -15.16 0.02
C SER A 502 -31.10 -14.43 -0.87
N ARG A 503 -32.12 -15.15 -1.40
CA ARG A 503 -33.23 -14.54 -2.15
C ARG A 503 -33.98 -13.50 -1.33
N MET A 504 -34.34 -13.84 -0.09
CA MET A 504 -35.07 -12.90 0.80
C MET A 504 -34.24 -11.66 1.10
N VAL A 505 -32.93 -11.81 1.32
CA VAL A 505 -32.02 -10.69 1.60
C VAL A 505 -31.87 -9.81 0.35
N LEU A 506 -31.69 -10.40 -0.82
CA LEU A 506 -31.61 -9.67 -2.09
C LEU A 506 -32.89 -8.86 -2.36
N GLU A 507 -34.06 -9.50 -2.23
CA GLU A 507 -35.36 -8.81 -2.42
C GLU A 507 -35.55 -7.65 -1.43
N ALA A 508 -35.19 -7.85 -0.17
CA ALA A 508 -35.24 -6.79 0.84
C ALA A 508 -34.29 -5.63 0.52
N SER A 509 -33.07 -5.95 0.05
CA SER A 509 -32.06 -4.98 -0.34
C SER A 509 -32.51 -4.14 -1.54
N VAL A 510 -33.03 -4.78 -2.59
CA VAL A 510 -33.57 -4.09 -3.77
C VAL A 510 -34.67 -3.13 -3.37
N LYS A 511 -35.64 -3.60 -2.56
CA LYS A 511 -36.74 -2.76 -2.08
C LYS A 511 -36.24 -1.58 -1.24
N LEU A 512 -35.28 -1.81 -0.36
CA LEU A 512 -34.71 -0.75 0.49
C LEU A 512 -34.06 0.34 -0.38
N VAL A 513 -33.19 -0.05 -1.31
CA VAL A 513 -32.49 0.87 -2.22
C VAL A 513 -33.49 1.71 -3.02
N GLN A 514 -34.54 1.08 -3.55
CA GLN A 514 -35.60 1.78 -4.30
C GLN A 514 -36.42 2.74 -3.43
N GLN A 515 -36.75 2.35 -2.21
CA GLN A 515 -37.48 3.22 -1.26
C GLN A 515 -36.66 4.46 -0.87
N LEU A 516 -35.35 4.37 -0.91
CA LEU A 516 -34.44 5.50 -0.73
C LEU A 516 -34.28 6.35 -2.01
N GLY A 517 -34.98 6.03 -3.09
CA GLY A 517 -35.01 6.81 -4.33
C GLY A 517 -33.86 6.51 -5.29
N MET A 518 -33.11 5.44 -5.08
CA MET A 518 -32.00 5.01 -5.94
C MET A 518 -32.46 3.95 -6.95
N ASN A 519 -31.85 3.95 -8.14
CA ASN A 519 -32.09 2.93 -9.16
C ASN A 519 -31.20 1.71 -8.92
N VAL A 520 -31.71 0.53 -9.23
CA VAL A 520 -30.97 -0.73 -9.09
C VAL A 520 -30.54 -1.25 -10.46
N VAL A 521 -29.26 -1.52 -10.61
CA VAL A 521 -28.67 -2.22 -11.75
C VAL A 521 -28.25 -3.61 -11.29
N ALA A 522 -28.78 -4.66 -11.92
CA ALA A 522 -28.38 -6.04 -11.65
C ALA A 522 -27.23 -6.41 -12.57
N GLU A 523 -26.07 -6.76 -11.98
CA GLU A 523 -24.87 -7.14 -12.72
C GLU A 523 -24.64 -8.64 -12.77
N GLY A 524 -23.91 -9.08 -13.79
CA GLY A 524 -23.57 -10.49 -13.93
C GLY A 524 -24.76 -11.41 -14.17
N VAL A 525 -25.82 -10.88 -14.77
CA VAL A 525 -26.97 -11.72 -15.17
C VAL A 525 -26.52 -12.67 -16.27
N GLU A 526 -26.57 -13.98 -16.02
CA GLU A 526 -26.09 -15.02 -16.94
C GLU A 526 -27.20 -15.86 -17.54
N THR A 527 -28.37 -15.89 -16.89
CA THR A 527 -29.50 -16.75 -17.32
C THR A 527 -30.82 -15.96 -17.41
N GLU A 528 -31.74 -16.45 -18.23
CA GLU A 528 -33.10 -15.94 -18.35
C GLU A 528 -33.85 -16.02 -17.01
N GLN A 529 -33.61 -17.07 -16.23
CA GLN A 529 -34.23 -17.26 -14.91
C GLN A 529 -33.80 -16.15 -13.92
N GLN A 530 -32.51 -15.81 -13.89
CA GLN A 530 -32.00 -14.72 -13.10
C GLN A 530 -32.63 -13.39 -13.54
N TYR A 531 -32.69 -13.12 -14.84
CA TYR A 531 -33.31 -11.90 -15.37
C TYR A 531 -34.78 -11.78 -14.95
N GLU A 532 -35.60 -12.80 -15.15
CA GLU A 532 -37.02 -12.76 -14.79
C GLU A 532 -37.23 -12.62 -13.28
N TYR A 533 -36.41 -13.32 -12.48
CA TYR A 533 -36.44 -13.15 -11.02
C TYR A 533 -36.11 -11.73 -10.60
N LEU A 534 -34.99 -11.18 -11.04
CA LEU A 534 -34.53 -9.83 -10.70
C LEU A 534 -35.54 -8.77 -11.16
N LYS A 535 -36.14 -8.94 -12.33
CA LYS A 535 -37.23 -8.10 -12.82
C LYS A 535 -38.48 -8.19 -11.93
N SER A 536 -38.82 -9.38 -11.45
CA SER A 536 -39.98 -9.59 -10.58
C SER A 536 -39.86 -8.92 -9.22
N ILE A 537 -38.64 -8.80 -8.67
CA ILE A 537 -38.37 -8.13 -7.40
C ILE A 537 -38.14 -6.61 -7.54
N GLY A 538 -38.19 -6.10 -8.81
CA GLY A 538 -38.21 -4.67 -9.11
C GLY A 538 -36.95 -4.08 -9.71
N CYS A 539 -35.91 -4.88 -10.03
CA CYS A 539 -34.76 -4.36 -10.78
C CYS A 539 -35.23 -3.83 -12.14
N ASN A 540 -34.71 -2.66 -12.52
CA ASN A 540 -35.14 -1.97 -13.73
C ASN A 540 -34.01 -1.77 -14.75
N LYS A 541 -32.77 -2.12 -14.39
CA LYS A 541 -31.60 -2.14 -15.27
C LYS A 541 -30.81 -3.42 -15.07
N PHE A 542 -30.25 -3.93 -16.18
CA PHE A 542 -29.64 -5.26 -16.22
C PHE A 542 -28.39 -5.23 -17.09
N GLN A 543 -27.36 -5.92 -16.62
CA GLN A 543 -26.08 -6.11 -17.31
C GLN A 543 -25.57 -7.53 -17.05
N GLY A 544 -25.02 -8.18 -18.06
CA GLY A 544 -24.47 -9.53 -17.89
C GLY A 544 -24.33 -10.28 -19.19
N PHE A 545 -23.76 -11.47 -19.10
CA PHE A 545 -23.46 -12.30 -20.28
C PHE A 545 -24.71 -12.88 -20.95
N TYR A 546 -25.82 -12.94 -20.24
CA TYR A 546 -27.12 -13.26 -20.84
C TYR A 546 -27.48 -12.29 -21.98
N PHE A 547 -27.10 -11.03 -21.86
CA PHE A 547 -27.39 -10.00 -22.87
C PHE A 547 -26.20 -9.80 -23.82
N SER A 548 -25.04 -9.50 -23.29
CA SER A 548 -23.82 -9.27 -24.07
C SER A 548 -22.57 -9.23 -23.19
N HIS A 549 -21.46 -9.69 -23.74
CA HIS A 549 -20.14 -9.33 -23.24
C HIS A 549 -19.82 -7.85 -23.52
N ALA A 550 -18.77 -7.32 -22.91
CA ALA A 550 -18.18 -6.06 -23.34
C ALA A 550 -17.62 -6.22 -24.76
N ILE A 551 -18.01 -5.31 -25.65
CA ILE A 551 -17.66 -5.35 -27.06
C ILE A 551 -16.98 -4.04 -27.49
N PRO A 552 -16.17 -4.06 -28.56
CA PRO A 552 -15.59 -2.83 -29.11
C PRO A 552 -16.65 -1.80 -29.43
N ILE A 553 -16.32 -0.51 -29.35
CA ILE A 553 -17.26 0.59 -29.63
C ILE A 553 -17.93 0.42 -31.00
N LYS A 554 -17.15 0.04 -32.01
CA LYS A 554 -17.67 -0.15 -33.37
C LYS A 554 -18.77 -1.21 -33.42
N ASP A 555 -18.54 -2.36 -32.78
CA ASP A 555 -19.50 -3.46 -32.74
C ASP A 555 -20.76 -3.08 -31.93
N PHE A 556 -20.57 -2.27 -30.87
CA PHE A 556 -21.67 -1.72 -30.09
C PHE A 556 -22.54 -0.78 -30.95
N GLU A 557 -21.91 0.10 -31.75
CA GLU A 557 -22.64 1.00 -32.65
C GLU A 557 -23.34 0.31 -33.81
N GLU A 558 -22.81 -0.82 -34.27
CA GLU A 558 -23.46 -1.63 -35.31
C GLU A 558 -24.68 -2.40 -34.77
N LYS A 559 -24.63 -2.80 -33.50
CA LYS A 559 -25.64 -3.67 -32.91
C LYS A 559 -26.79 -2.90 -32.24
N TYR A 560 -26.49 -1.74 -31.65
CA TYR A 560 -27.40 -0.95 -30.85
C TYR A 560 -27.41 0.54 -31.33
#